data_4e45ca08953ff34c29bd8308b84f33b3
#
_entry.id   4e45ca08953ff34c29bd8308b84f33b3
#
_cell.length_a   1.000
_cell.length_b   1.000
_cell.length_c   1.000
_cell.angle_alpha   90.00
_cell.angle_beta   90.00
_cell.angle_gamma   90.00
#
_symmetry.space_group_name_H-M   'P 1'
#
loop_
_entity.id
_entity.type
_entity.pdbx_description
1 polymer ?
#
loop_
_entity_poly.entity_id
_entity_poly.type
_entity_poly.pdbx_seq_one_letter_code
_entity_poly.pdbx_strand_id
1 'polypeptide(L)'
;MLDFDAIPRIDIALGGLLPQKRTMLLIDSARGTAGSVVASETTLGSRHELFAQRDGTFGSWILLELMAQTIGIYAGLKNRAEGSGPKVGFILGTRHFDARVPFFRAGDTIRIRGECIAYFESDLPSQFECVAYLGDAEVGRSRLTVYQPKDLTAFTHDS
;
A
#
# COMPACT_ATOMS: atom_id res chain seq x y z
N MET A 1 -18.15 -3.46 8.95
CA MET A 1 -16.87 -3.76 9.63
C MET A 1 -16.04 -4.68 8.75
N LEU A 2 -14.75 -4.39 8.66
CA LEU A 2 -13.84 -5.24 7.88
C LEU A 2 -13.56 -6.54 8.65
N ASP A 3 -13.91 -7.68 8.06
CA ASP A 3 -13.42 -8.96 8.55
C ASP A 3 -12.04 -9.23 7.95
N PHE A 4 -11.04 -8.71 8.62
CA PHE A 4 -9.65 -8.80 8.17
C PHE A 4 -9.18 -10.26 8.10
N ASP A 5 -9.61 -11.09 9.05
CA ASP A 5 -9.17 -12.48 9.13
C ASP A 5 -9.81 -13.37 8.06
N ALA A 6 -10.91 -12.93 7.45
CA ALA A 6 -11.51 -13.64 6.32
C ALA A 6 -10.69 -13.48 5.02
N ILE A 7 -9.81 -12.50 4.95
CA ILE A 7 -8.94 -12.30 3.77
C ILE A 7 -7.75 -13.27 3.88
N PRO A 8 -7.47 -14.09 2.85
CA PRO A 8 -6.39 -15.07 2.90
C PRO A 8 -5.02 -14.44 3.18
N ARG A 9 -4.22 -15.11 4.02
CA ARG A 9 -2.84 -14.69 4.28
C ARG A 9 -1.96 -14.86 3.05
N ILE A 10 -0.98 -13.97 2.92
CA ILE A 10 0.07 -14.06 1.90
C ILE A 10 1.32 -14.63 2.57
N ASP A 11 1.76 -15.81 2.12
CA ASP A 11 2.94 -16.50 2.64
C ASP A 11 4.23 -16.15 1.89
N ILE A 12 4.13 -15.25 0.92
CA ILE A 12 5.27 -14.79 0.13
C ILE A 12 5.92 -13.63 0.88
N ALA A 13 7.25 -13.63 0.98
CA ALA A 13 7.99 -12.52 1.56
C ALA A 13 7.66 -11.21 0.81
N LEU A 14 7.35 -10.15 1.54
CA LEU A 14 6.93 -8.87 0.96
C LEU A 14 8.01 -8.27 0.04
N GLY A 15 9.30 -8.51 0.34
CA GLY A 15 10.40 -8.12 -0.54
C GLY A 15 10.35 -8.75 -1.93
N GLY A 16 9.63 -9.87 -2.11
CA GLY A 16 9.39 -10.49 -3.41
C GLY A 16 8.19 -9.93 -4.16
N LEU A 17 7.40 -9.09 -3.51
CA LEU A 17 6.19 -8.48 -4.07
C LEU A 17 6.32 -6.97 -4.29
N LEU A 18 7.13 -6.31 -3.48
CA LEU A 18 7.29 -4.86 -3.48
C LEU A 18 8.68 -4.45 -3.92
N PRO A 19 8.79 -3.35 -4.69
CA PRO A 19 10.10 -2.81 -5.10
C PRO A 19 10.83 -2.09 -3.96
N GLN A 20 10.14 -1.68 -2.90
CA GLN A 20 10.74 -1.00 -1.75
C GLN A 20 11.72 -1.92 -1.02
N LYS A 21 12.81 -1.32 -0.52
CA LYS A 21 13.85 -2.03 0.22
C LYS A 21 13.80 -1.65 1.70
N ARG A 22 14.02 -2.64 2.56
CA ARG A 22 14.22 -2.56 4.03
C ARG A 22 13.52 -1.40 4.74
N THR A 23 14.23 -0.25 4.92
CA THR A 23 13.72 0.90 5.68
C THR A 23 12.54 1.60 5.02
N MET A 24 12.37 1.43 3.72
CA MET A 24 11.25 1.99 2.98
C MET A 24 10.07 1.03 2.89
N LEU A 25 10.25 -0.22 3.28
CA LEU A 25 9.17 -1.20 3.36
C LEU A 25 8.52 -1.10 4.74
N LEU A 26 7.35 -0.48 4.80
CA LEU A 26 6.68 -0.16 6.06
C LEU A 26 5.79 -1.28 6.59
N ILE A 27 5.25 -2.11 5.71
CA ILE A 27 4.23 -3.11 6.04
C ILE A 27 4.83 -4.30 6.75
N ASP A 28 4.17 -4.78 7.83
CA ASP A 28 4.58 -5.97 8.57
C ASP A 28 4.05 -7.25 7.95
N SER A 29 2.78 -7.26 7.55
CA SER A 29 2.13 -8.43 6.97
C SER A 29 1.05 -8.02 5.99
N ALA A 30 0.69 -8.94 5.11
CA ALA A 30 -0.30 -8.69 4.08
C ALA A 30 -1.25 -9.87 3.92
N ARG A 31 -2.44 -9.57 3.41
CA ARG A 31 -3.48 -10.52 3.08
C ARG A 31 -4.07 -10.18 1.72
N GLY A 32 -4.51 -11.18 1.01
CA GLY A 32 -5.18 -11.00 -0.29
C GLY A 32 -4.89 -12.11 -1.26
N THR A 33 -5.53 -12.00 -2.39
CA THR A 33 -5.32 -12.87 -3.54
C THR A 33 -5.14 -12.00 -4.77
N ALA A 34 -4.88 -12.60 -5.92
CA ALA A 34 -4.87 -11.88 -7.20
C ALA A 34 -6.27 -11.43 -7.65
N GLY A 35 -7.27 -11.50 -6.75
CA GLY A 35 -8.63 -10.99 -6.98
C GLY A 35 -8.72 -9.47 -6.90
N SER A 36 -9.75 -8.96 -6.21
CA SER A 36 -9.98 -7.51 -6.15
C SER A 36 -9.56 -6.85 -4.84
N VAL A 37 -9.34 -7.63 -3.78
CA VAL A 37 -9.09 -7.10 -2.43
C VAL A 37 -7.72 -7.51 -1.93
N VAL A 38 -7.01 -6.55 -1.34
CA VAL A 38 -5.75 -6.73 -0.63
C VAL A 38 -5.84 -6.00 0.70
N ALA A 39 -5.13 -6.50 1.70
CA ALA A 39 -5.08 -5.86 3.01
C ALA A 39 -3.67 -5.97 3.58
N SER A 40 -3.34 -5.06 4.46
CA SER A 40 -2.06 -5.04 5.16
C SER A 40 -2.22 -4.67 6.63
N GLU A 41 -1.20 -4.99 7.40
CA GLU A 41 -1.11 -4.60 8.80
C GLU A 41 0.29 -4.06 9.07
N THR A 42 0.35 -2.95 9.79
CA THR A 42 1.59 -2.30 10.17
C THR A 42 1.47 -1.81 11.61
N THR A 43 2.36 -2.27 12.48
CA THR A 43 2.52 -1.70 13.82
C THR A 43 3.66 -0.69 13.77
N LEU A 44 3.32 0.58 14.02
CA LEU A 44 4.31 1.66 13.95
C LEU A 44 5.31 1.53 15.11
N GLY A 45 6.58 1.76 14.79
CA GLY A 45 7.65 1.63 15.77
C GLY A 45 8.97 2.20 15.28
N SER A 46 10.06 1.82 15.94
CA SER A 46 11.41 2.34 15.69
C SER A 46 11.89 2.10 14.26
N ARG A 47 11.48 1.02 13.61
CA ARG A 47 11.88 0.75 12.22
C ARG A 47 11.27 1.73 11.22
N HIS A 48 10.28 2.54 11.66
CA HIS A 48 9.62 3.57 10.84
C HIS A 48 10.13 4.99 11.15
N GLU A 49 11.26 5.11 11.83
CA GLU A 49 11.76 6.41 12.31
C GLU A 49 11.99 7.43 11.22
N LEU A 50 12.28 7.01 9.97
CA LEU A 50 12.42 7.92 8.83
C LEU A 50 11.13 8.67 8.51
N PHE A 51 10.00 8.16 8.94
CA PHE A 51 8.68 8.74 8.73
C PHE A 51 8.14 9.42 9.99
N ALA A 52 8.88 9.37 11.09
CA ALA A 52 8.46 9.97 12.34
C ALA A 52 8.71 11.48 12.36
N GLN A 53 7.83 12.19 13.05
CA GLN A 53 8.02 13.60 13.37
C GLN A 53 9.03 13.75 14.54
N ARG A 54 9.44 14.97 14.82
CA ARG A 54 10.43 15.24 15.88
C ARG A 54 9.99 14.75 17.26
N ASP A 55 8.70 14.77 17.54
CA ASP A 55 8.12 14.32 18.81
C ASP A 55 7.91 12.80 18.87
N GLY A 56 8.32 12.06 17.83
CA GLY A 56 8.17 10.61 17.77
C GLY A 56 6.80 10.13 17.28
N THR A 57 5.88 11.03 16.96
CA THR A 57 4.60 10.67 16.36
C THR A 57 4.74 10.55 14.84
N PHE A 58 3.71 9.97 14.21
CA PHE A 58 3.64 9.82 12.76
C PHE A 58 2.44 10.62 12.26
N GLY A 59 2.69 11.60 11.39
CA GLY A 59 1.60 12.37 10.80
C GLY A 59 0.65 11.48 9.99
N SER A 60 -0.61 11.90 9.89
CA SER A 60 -1.64 11.13 9.17
C SER A 60 -1.30 10.86 7.71
N TRP A 61 -0.40 11.67 7.11
CA TRP A 61 0.08 11.47 5.74
C TRP A 61 0.76 10.12 5.53
N ILE A 62 1.23 9.44 6.60
CA ILE A 62 1.81 8.09 6.48
C ILE A 62 0.81 7.09 5.91
N LEU A 63 -0.49 7.36 6.06
CA LEU A 63 -1.54 6.51 5.49
C LEU A 63 -1.43 6.40 3.98
N LEU A 64 -1.04 7.49 3.28
CA LEU A 64 -0.86 7.43 1.83
C LEU A 64 0.24 6.45 1.44
N GLU A 65 1.35 6.44 2.16
CA GLU A 65 2.45 5.50 1.90
C GLU A 65 2.04 4.07 2.22
N LEU A 66 1.33 3.85 3.32
CA LEU A 66 0.82 2.52 3.67
C LEU A 66 -0.20 2.02 2.62
N MET A 67 -1.08 2.89 2.16
CA MET A 67 -2.04 2.57 1.10
C MET A 67 -1.34 2.24 -0.21
N ALA A 68 -0.34 3.04 -0.60
CA ALA A 68 0.44 2.81 -1.81
C ALA A 68 1.17 1.47 -1.77
N GLN A 69 1.79 1.13 -0.66
CA GLN A 69 2.46 -0.16 -0.50
C GLN A 69 1.47 -1.33 -0.49
N THR A 70 0.30 -1.15 0.11
CA THR A 70 -0.75 -2.17 0.10
C THR A 70 -1.22 -2.46 -1.33
N ILE A 71 -1.43 -1.42 -2.13
CA ILE A 71 -1.75 -1.57 -3.56
C ILE A 71 -0.58 -2.24 -4.30
N GLY A 72 0.65 -1.89 -3.95
CA GLY A 72 1.85 -2.51 -4.51
C GLY A 72 1.88 -4.02 -4.30
N ILE A 73 1.37 -4.51 -3.17
CA ILE A 73 1.24 -5.94 -2.90
C ILE A 73 0.28 -6.59 -3.91
N TYR A 74 -0.85 -5.97 -4.17
CA TYR A 74 -1.79 -6.45 -5.18
C TYR A 74 -1.13 -6.56 -6.56
N ALA A 75 -0.44 -5.50 -6.97
CA ALA A 75 0.29 -5.48 -8.24
C ALA A 75 1.39 -6.55 -8.27
N GLY A 76 2.11 -6.73 -7.16
CA GLY A 76 3.14 -7.75 -7.03
C GLY A 76 2.60 -9.16 -7.16
N LEU A 77 1.43 -9.44 -6.57
CA LEU A 77 0.76 -10.74 -6.71
C LEU A 77 0.36 -11.00 -8.16
N LYS A 78 -0.16 -10.00 -8.85
CA LYS A 78 -0.48 -10.13 -10.27
C LYS A 78 0.76 -10.36 -11.13
N ASN A 79 1.81 -9.58 -10.91
CA ASN A 79 3.07 -9.74 -11.64
C ASN A 79 3.65 -11.13 -11.43
N ARG A 80 3.62 -11.64 -10.21
CA ARG A 80 4.10 -12.98 -9.88
C ARG A 80 3.29 -14.07 -10.55
N ALA A 81 1.97 -13.92 -10.60
CA ALA A 81 1.09 -14.86 -11.32
C ALA A 81 1.38 -14.89 -12.81
N GLU A 82 1.87 -13.79 -13.38
CA GLU A 82 2.28 -13.67 -14.78
C GLU A 82 3.76 -14.04 -15.02
N GLY A 83 4.47 -14.49 -13.97
CA GLY A 83 5.87 -14.87 -14.07
C GLY A 83 6.87 -13.70 -14.00
N SER A 84 6.41 -12.50 -13.61
CA SER A 84 7.24 -11.31 -13.46
C SER A 84 7.61 -11.05 -12.00
N GLY A 85 8.70 -10.31 -11.77
CA GLY A 85 9.08 -9.81 -10.45
C GLY A 85 8.41 -8.49 -10.10
N PRO A 86 8.75 -7.90 -8.93
CA PRO A 86 8.23 -6.60 -8.53
C PRO A 86 8.55 -5.52 -9.56
N LYS A 87 7.59 -4.65 -9.82
CA LYS A 87 7.73 -3.51 -10.74
C LYS A 87 7.44 -2.21 -10.01
N VAL A 88 8.08 -1.14 -10.47
CA VAL A 88 7.81 0.20 -9.95
C VAL A 88 6.44 0.67 -10.43
N GLY A 89 5.60 1.10 -9.49
CA GLY A 89 4.33 1.75 -9.78
C GLY A 89 4.38 3.21 -9.37
N PHE A 90 3.62 4.04 -10.06
CA PHE A 90 3.53 5.47 -9.79
C PHE A 90 2.11 5.83 -9.40
N ILE A 91 1.97 6.61 -8.33
CA ILE A 91 0.70 7.23 -7.99
C ILE A 91 0.53 8.45 -8.89
N LEU A 92 -0.45 8.39 -9.79
CA LEU A 92 -0.77 9.51 -10.67
C LEU A 92 -1.67 10.55 -10.00
N GLY A 93 -2.45 10.12 -9.02
CA GLY A 93 -3.34 11.03 -8.32
C GLY A 93 -3.96 10.37 -7.10
N THR A 94 -4.36 11.23 -6.17
CA THR A 94 -5.07 10.86 -4.95
C THR A 94 -6.32 11.70 -4.89
N ARG A 95 -7.48 11.04 -4.79
CA ARG A 95 -8.76 11.72 -4.60
C ARG A 95 -9.34 11.39 -3.25
N HIS A 96 -9.95 12.38 -2.63
CA HIS A 96 -10.70 12.21 -1.38
C HIS A 96 -9.86 11.63 -0.25
N PHE A 97 -8.58 12.08 -0.13
CA PHE A 97 -7.80 11.71 1.04
C PHE A 97 -8.40 12.35 2.27
N ASP A 98 -9.03 11.53 3.08
CA ASP A 98 -9.69 11.93 4.31
C ASP A 98 -9.02 11.21 5.48
N ALA A 99 -8.26 11.95 6.28
CA ALA A 99 -7.64 11.46 7.50
C ALA A 99 -8.44 11.98 8.70
N ARG A 100 -8.96 11.08 9.51
CA ARG A 100 -9.82 11.42 10.65
C ARG A 100 -9.05 11.66 11.94
N VAL A 101 -7.75 11.39 11.94
CA VAL A 101 -6.86 11.64 13.06
C VAL A 101 -5.66 12.43 12.56
N PRO A 102 -5.09 13.35 13.37
CA PRO A 102 -3.96 14.18 12.93
C PRO A 102 -2.62 13.43 12.93
N PHE A 103 -2.48 12.43 13.77
CA PHE A 103 -1.23 11.66 13.93
C PHE A 103 -1.48 10.30 14.55
N PHE A 104 -0.49 9.43 14.42
CA PHE A 104 -0.41 8.12 15.07
C PHE A 104 0.78 8.08 16.00
N ARG A 105 0.79 7.11 16.91
CA ARG A 105 1.86 6.89 17.89
C ARG A 105 2.54 5.56 17.66
N ALA A 106 3.78 5.44 18.14
CA ALA A 106 4.46 4.16 18.21
C ALA A 106 3.61 3.16 19.01
N GLY A 107 3.47 1.95 18.49
CA GLY A 107 2.60 0.92 19.05
C GLY A 107 1.22 0.84 18.40
N ASP A 108 0.80 1.86 17.67
CA ASP A 108 -0.46 1.81 16.92
C ASP A 108 -0.35 0.80 15.77
N THR A 109 -1.34 -0.08 15.67
CA THR A 109 -1.45 -1.02 14.56
C THR A 109 -2.49 -0.52 13.57
N ILE A 110 -2.02 -0.21 12.36
CA ILE A 110 -2.87 0.29 11.27
C ILE A 110 -3.13 -0.85 10.30
N ARG A 111 -4.39 -1.08 9.98
CA ARG A 111 -4.82 -2.02 8.96
C ARG A 111 -5.33 -1.25 7.76
N ILE A 112 -4.86 -1.62 6.58
CA ILE A 112 -5.30 -1.04 5.31
C ILE A 112 -6.05 -2.11 4.54
N ARG A 113 -7.21 -1.73 3.99
CA ARG A 113 -7.93 -2.52 3.00
C ARG A 113 -7.90 -1.76 1.69
N GLY A 114 -7.39 -2.39 0.64
CA GLY A 114 -7.40 -1.85 -0.71
C GLY A 114 -8.30 -2.69 -1.62
N GLU A 115 -9.11 -2.04 -2.42
CA GLU A 115 -9.96 -2.71 -3.41
C GLU A 115 -9.71 -2.10 -4.78
N CYS A 116 -9.41 -2.97 -5.75
CA CYS A 116 -9.30 -2.57 -7.13
C CYS A 116 -10.72 -2.33 -7.68
N ILE A 117 -11.04 -1.07 -7.96
CA ILE A 117 -12.34 -0.70 -8.51
C ILE A 117 -12.33 -0.58 -10.03
N ALA A 118 -11.16 -0.37 -10.61
CA ALA A 118 -10.97 -0.39 -12.05
C ALA A 118 -9.54 -0.80 -12.37
N TYR A 119 -9.38 -1.96 -12.98
CA TYR A 119 -8.08 -2.45 -13.43
C TYR A 119 -8.01 -2.35 -14.95
N PHE A 120 -7.05 -1.62 -15.43
CA PHE A 120 -6.77 -1.49 -16.85
C PHE A 120 -5.52 -2.30 -17.19
N GLU A 121 -5.65 -3.20 -18.15
CA GLU A 121 -4.49 -3.97 -18.60
C GLU A 121 -3.43 -3.03 -19.17
N SER A 122 -2.20 -3.38 -18.93
CA SER A 122 -0.93 -2.81 -19.43
C SER A 122 -1.01 -1.41 -20.04
N ASP A 123 -0.19 -0.51 -19.54
CA ASP A 123 -0.02 0.88 -19.97
C ASP A 123 -1.20 1.81 -19.67
N LEU A 124 -2.22 1.31 -18.98
CA LEU A 124 -3.33 2.12 -18.50
C LEU A 124 -3.37 2.14 -16.97
N PRO A 125 -3.76 3.27 -16.37
CA PRO A 125 -3.82 3.37 -14.91
C PRO A 125 -4.95 2.53 -14.32
N SER A 126 -4.73 2.04 -13.10
CA SER A 126 -5.73 1.34 -12.30
C SER A 126 -6.21 2.23 -11.16
N GLN A 127 -7.43 2.02 -10.70
CA GLN A 127 -7.99 2.75 -9.57
C GLN A 127 -8.26 1.82 -8.40
N PHE A 128 -7.91 2.30 -7.21
CA PHE A 128 -8.09 1.58 -5.96
C PHE A 128 -8.77 2.47 -4.93
N GLU A 129 -9.69 1.89 -4.19
CA GLU A 129 -10.22 2.52 -2.99
C GLU A 129 -9.55 1.90 -1.77
N CYS A 130 -8.99 2.75 -0.91
CA CYS A 130 -8.27 2.34 0.28
C CYS A 130 -8.94 2.89 1.52
N VAL A 131 -9.03 2.05 2.55
CA VAL A 131 -9.57 2.42 3.86
C VAL A 131 -8.56 1.98 4.92
N ALA A 132 -8.30 2.88 5.86
CA ALA A 132 -7.42 2.62 7.00
C ALA A 132 -8.22 2.49 8.29
N TYR A 133 -7.81 1.54 9.12
CA TYR A 133 -8.44 1.25 10.40
C TYR A 133 -7.41 1.26 11.53
N LEU A 134 -7.81 1.80 12.67
CA LEU A 134 -7.11 1.66 13.93
C LEU A 134 -8.07 0.98 14.90
N GLY A 135 -7.84 -0.30 15.19
CA GLY A 135 -8.86 -1.13 15.81
C GLY A 135 -10.08 -1.25 14.88
N ASP A 136 -11.27 -1.01 15.40
CA ASP A 136 -12.51 -1.03 14.63
C ASP A 136 -12.86 0.33 14.01
N ALA A 137 -12.08 1.37 14.32
CA ALA A 137 -12.37 2.73 13.84
C ALA A 137 -11.73 2.97 12.48
N GLU A 138 -12.50 3.48 11.53
CA GLU A 138 -11.97 3.99 10.27
C GLU A 138 -11.26 5.32 10.56
N VAL A 139 -9.96 5.38 10.23
CA VAL A 139 -9.13 6.56 10.48
C VAL A 139 -8.66 7.26 9.22
N GLY A 140 -8.92 6.66 8.07
CA GLY A 140 -8.60 7.30 6.80
C GLY A 140 -9.20 6.57 5.61
N ARG A 141 -9.39 7.33 4.52
CA ARG A 141 -9.93 6.80 3.26
C ARG A 141 -9.36 7.59 2.10
N SER A 142 -9.06 6.91 1.01
CA SER A 142 -8.58 7.57 -0.20
C SER A 142 -8.86 6.74 -1.44
N ARG A 143 -8.95 7.41 -2.57
CA ARG A 143 -8.97 6.78 -3.89
C ARG A 143 -7.66 7.11 -4.58
N LEU A 144 -6.94 6.06 -4.99
CA LEU A 144 -5.64 6.19 -5.64
C LEU A 144 -5.73 5.73 -7.09
N THR A 145 -5.14 6.52 -7.98
CA THR A 145 -4.91 6.13 -9.37
C THR A 145 -3.43 5.77 -9.51
N VAL A 146 -3.17 4.54 -9.92
CA VAL A 146 -1.83 3.96 -9.97
C VAL A 146 -1.50 3.51 -11.39
N TYR A 147 -0.30 3.84 -11.84
CA TYR A 147 0.22 3.44 -13.14
C TYR A 147 1.49 2.62 -12.94
N GLN A 148 1.53 1.46 -13.58
CA GLN A 148 2.70 0.61 -13.59
C GLN A 148 3.11 0.36 -15.04
N PRO A 149 4.15 1.06 -15.53
CA PRO A 149 4.59 0.91 -16.91
C PRO A 149 5.19 -0.48 -17.14
N LYS A 150 4.96 -1.05 -18.32
CA LYS A 150 5.59 -2.30 -18.75
C LYS A 150 7.09 -2.14 -18.93
N ASP A 151 7.51 -0.99 -19.44
CA ASP A 151 8.89 -0.70 -19.81
C ASP A 151 9.34 0.58 -19.10
N LEU A 152 10.25 0.41 -18.14
CA LEU A 152 10.84 1.53 -17.40
C LEU A 152 11.89 2.28 -18.22
N THR A 153 12.39 1.73 -19.31
CA THR A 153 13.43 2.39 -20.12
C THR A 153 12.95 3.71 -20.71
N ALA A 154 11.64 3.84 -20.96
CA ALA A 154 11.03 5.08 -21.43
C ALA A 154 11.13 6.24 -20.41
N PHE A 155 11.34 5.93 -19.12
CA PHE A 155 11.41 6.91 -18.04
C PHE A 155 12.83 7.17 -17.54
N THR A 156 13.82 6.39 -18.00
CA THR A 156 15.21 6.48 -17.55
C THR A 156 16.14 7.19 -18.54
N HIS A 157 15.64 7.54 -19.72
CA HIS A 157 16.45 8.14 -20.78
C HIS A 157 16.65 9.65 -20.69
N ASP A 158 16.04 10.32 -19.73
CA ASP A 158 16.12 11.77 -19.55
C ASP A 158 16.97 12.21 -18.33
N SER A 159 17.93 11.39 -17.95
CA SER A 159 18.89 11.76 -16.93
C SER A 159 20.26 12.04 -17.51
#